data_cf605439e57cb8f8cff007aae690692f
#
_entry.id   cf605439e57cb8f8cff007aae690692f
#
_cell.length_a   1.000
_cell.length_b   1.000
_cell.length_c   1.000
_cell.angle_alpha   90.00
_cell.angle_beta   90.00
_cell.angle_gamma   90.00
#
_symmetry.space_group_name_H-M   'P 1'
#
loop_
_entity.id
_entity.type
_entity.pdbx_description
1 polymer ?
#
loop_
_entity_poly.entity_id
_entity_poly.type
_entity_poly.pdbx_seq_one_letter_code
_entity_poly.pdbx_strand_id
1 'polypeptide(L)'
;MASLAAEGRLVKYPVGLRILHWVRAVLILGLIWSGWTMTGLPEDTPMETFDFFYHNHKQFGVLVWLLAIVHLVIRWRLRTVLPQTPEGLRPWEKTLSHVVHRLIMLLTILIPLFGYSMSSSFTQSDGVPFFFVGELPELLPKNDDAFEVFAALHEYSAYALLALVILHAAGAVKHRLADKGGETDVLPRML
;
A
#
# COMPACT_ATOMS: atom_id res chain seq x y z
N MET A 1 -37.45 16.85 -23.76
CA MET A 1 -37.72 15.43 -23.46
C MET A 1 -36.40 14.71 -23.59
N ALA A 2 -35.80 14.09 -22.65
CA ALA A 2 -36.10 13.74 -21.30
C ALA A 2 -34.75 13.64 -20.59
N SER A 3 -34.52 14.47 -19.61
CA SER A 3 -33.57 14.17 -18.55
C SER A 3 -34.35 13.35 -17.54
N LEU A 4 -34.43 12.05 -17.75
CA LEU A 4 -34.64 11.14 -16.62
C LEU A 4 -33.31 11.07 -15.93
N ALA A 5 -33.19 11.86 -14.89
CA ALA A 5 -32.16 11.79 -13.88
C ALA A 5 -31.82 10.34 -13.66
N ALA A 6 -30.54 10.00 -13.79
CA ALA A 6 -29.99 8.73 -13.34
C ALA A 6 -30.14 8.70 -11.82
N GLU A 7 -31.33 8.29 -11.36
CA GLU A 7 -31.69 8.10 -9.97
C GLU A 7 -30.59 7.27 -9.29
N GLY A 8 -29.89 7.89 -8.35
CA GLY A 8 -29.33 7.24 -7.17
C GLY A 8 -28.36 6.05 -7.35
N ARG A 9 -27.92 5.74 -8.56
CA ARG A 9 -27.07 4.57 -8.75
C ARG A 9 -25.64 4.87 -8.29
N LEU A 10 -25.27 4.29 -7.18
CA LEU A 10 -23.91 4.38 -6.66
C LEU A 10 -22.88 3.97 -7.75
N VAL A 11 -22.08 4.92 -8.21
CA VAL A 11 -21.03 4.66 -9.19
C VAL A 11 -19.87 3.96 -8.47
N LYS A 12 -19.67 2.66 -8.78
CA LYS A 12 -18.57 1.85 -8.24
C LYS A 12 -17.31 2.02 -9.08
N TYR A 13 -16.17 1.79 -8.46
CA TYR A 13 -14.90 1.64 -9.20
C TYR A 13 -14.94 0.39 -10.08
N PRO A 14 -14.22 0.39 -11.21
CA PRO A 14 -14.06 -0.80 -12.05
C PRO A 14 -13.60 -2.02 -11.24
N VAL A 15 -14.15 -3.20 -11.55
CA VAL A 15 -13.92 -4.43 -10.76
C VAL A 15 -12.41 -4.71 -10.57
N GLY A 16 -11.61 -4.55 -11.61
CA GLY A 16 -10.16 -4.76 -11.54
C GLY A 16 -9.47 -3.85 -10.52
N LEU A 17 -9.88 -2.57 -10.41
CA LEU A 17 -9.34 -1.64 -9.40
C LEU A 17 -9.77 -2.03 -7.99
N ARG A 18 -11.01 -2.53 -7.80
CA ARG A 18 -11.49 -2.99 -6.50
C ARG A 18 -10.73 -4.23 -6.01
N ILE A 19 -10.56 -5.22 -6.89
CA ILE A 19 -9.77 -6.43 -6.59
C ILE A 19 -8.34 -6.03 -6.24
N LEU A 20 -7.70 -5.22 -7.08
CA LEU A 20 -6.33 -4.77 -6.88
C LEU A 20 -6.16 -3.97 -5.56
N HIS A 21 -7.15 -3.16 -5.21
CA HIS A 21 -7.16 -2.43 -3.93
C HIS A 21 -7.16 -3.40 -2.74
N TRP A 22 -8.08 -4.36 -2.71
CA TRP A 22 -8.20 -5.28 -1.59
C TRP A 22 -7.03 -6.25 -1.48
N VAL A 23 -6.53 -6.76 -2.62
CA VAL A 23 -5.31 -7.59 -2.63
C VAL A 23 -4.12 -6.82 -2.03
N ARG A 24 -3.91 -5.57 -2.48
CA ARG A 24 -2.84 -4.73 -1.92
C ARG A 24 -3.07 -4.40 -0.45
N ALA A 25 -4.29 -4.13 -0.02
CA ALA A 25 -4.59 -3.85 1.38
C ALA A 25 -4.21 -5.03 2.29
N VAL A 26 -4.59 -6.25 1.91
CA VAL A 26 -4.22 -7.46 2.66
C VAL A 26 -2.70 -7.67 2.68
N LEU A 27 -2.04 -7.54 1.53
CA LEU A 27 -0.58 -7.70 1.44
C LEU A 27 0.17 -6.66 2.27
N ILE A 28 -0.24 -5.39 2.24
CA ILE A 28 0.39 -4.31 3.02
C ILE A 28 0.24 -4.57 4.53
N LEU A 29 -0.95 -4.96 4.99
CA LEU A 29 -1.16 -5.30 6.40
C LEU A 29 -0.32 -6.51 6.81
N GLY A 30 -0.24 -7.53 5.95
CA GLY A 30 0.62 -8.70 6.16
C GLY A 30 2.11 -8.32 6.23
N LEU A 31 2.58 -7.40 5.37
CA LEU A 31 3.97 -6.92 5.38
C LEU A 31 4.28 -6.11 6.65
N ILE A 32 3.37 -5.25 7.11
CA ILE A 32 3.54 -4.53 8.38
C ILE A 32 3.63 -5.51 9.54
N TRP A 33 2.73 -6.49 9.58
CA TRP A 33 2.76 -7.52 10.61
C TRP A 33 4.05 -8.36 10.56
N SER A 34 4.46 -8.82 9.38
CA SER A 34 5.71 -9.61 9.23
C SER A 34 6.95 -8.79 9.57
N GLY A 35 6.97 -7.49 9.23
CA GLY A 35 8.03 -6.57 9.61
C GLY A 35 8.20 -6.46 11.11
N TRP A 36 7.12 -6.24 11.86
CA TRP A 36 7.15 -6.24 13.33
C TRP A 36 7.58 -7.58 13.92
N THR A 37 7.09 -8.68 13.33
CA THR A 37 7.43 -10.01 13.81
C THR A 37 8.92 -10.28 13.62
N MET A 38 9.46 -10.07 12.41
CA MET A 38 10.86 -10.40 12.12
C MET A 38 11.86 -9.54 12.90
N THR A 39 11.55 -8.26 13.15
CA THR A 39 12.43 -7.36 13.92
C THR A 39 12.34 -7.58 15.43
N GLY A 40 11.30 -8.26 15.90
CA GLY A 40 11.10 -8.63 17.30
C GLY A 40 11.48 -10.07 17.65
N LEU A 41 12.04 -10.85 16.72
CA LEU A 41 12.45 -12.23 16.98
C LEU A 41 13.61 -12.25 17.98
N PRO A 42 13.56 -13.14 19.01
CA PRO A 42 14.65 -13.37 19.93
C PRO A 42 15.94 -13.83 19.24
N GLU A 43 17.11 -13.54 19.82
CA GLU A 43 18.41 -13.92 19.24
C GLU A 43 18.61 -15.44 19.13
N ASP A 44 17.95 -16.22 19.98
CA ASP A 44 17.98 -17.70 19.98
C ASP A 44 16.95 -18.33 19.02
N THR A 45 16.26 -17.51 18.22
CA THR A 45 15.29 -18.02 17.24
C THR A 45 16.00 -18.89 16.20
N PRO A 46 15.44 -20.07 15.85
CA PRO A 46 16.00 -20.91 14.79
C PRO A 46 16.15 -20.16 13.47
N MET A 47 17.29 -20.34 12.78
CA MET A 47 17.59 -19.67 11.49
C MET A 47 16.47 -19.88 10.46
N GLU A 48 15.86 -21.06 10.39
CA GLU A 48 14.75 -21.36 9.50
C GLU A 48 13.56 -20.40 9.71
N THR A 49 13.29 -19.98 10.95
CA THR A 49 12.24 -19.02 11.27
C THR A 49 12.62 -17.61 10.82
N PHE A 50 13.88 -17.19 11.02
CA PHE A 50 14.39 -15.94 10.48
C PHE A 50 14.24 -15.90 8.96
N ASP A 51 14.77 -16.91 8.28
CA ASP A 51 14.74 -17.03 6.83
C ASP A 51 13.30 -16.98 6.30
N PHE A 52 12.37 -17.68 6.97
CA PHE A 52 10.96 -17.65 6.58
C PHE A 52 10.39 -16.24 6.58
N PHE A 53 10.59 -15.46 7.66
CA PHE A 53 10.01 -14.11 7.74
C PHE A 53 10.71 -13.12 6.80
N TYR A 54 12.05 -13.09 6.81
CA TYR A 54 12.82 -12.16 5.98
C TYR A 54 12.64 -12.43 4.49
N HIS A 55 12.69 -13.68 4.08
CA HIS A 55 12.53 -14.09 2.70
C HIS A 55 11.13 -13.74 2.17
N ASN A 56 10.09 -14.09 2.92
CA ASN A 56 8.72 -13.77 2.53
C ASN A 56 8.46 -12.26 2.55
N HIS A 57 8.94 -11.52 3.55
CA HIS A 57 8.80 -10.07 3.59
C HIS A 57 9.39 -9.41 2.33
N LYS A 58 10.61 -9.79 1.94
CA LYS A 58 11.27 -9.28 0.73
C LYS A 58 10.45 -9.60 -0.52
N GLN A 59 10.05 -10.86 -0.73
CA GLN A 59 9.28 -11.30 -1.92
C GLN A 59 7.94 -10.56 -2.05
N PHE A 60 7.15 -10.54 -0.98
CA PHE A 60 5.85 -9.86 -0.98
C PHE A 60 6.00 -8.34 -1.04
N GLY A 61 7.10 -7.78 -0.54
CA GLY A 61 7.45 -6.37 -0.70
C GLY A 61 7.63 -6.00 -2.17
N VAL A 62 8.39 -6.79 -2.93
CA VAL A 62 8.54 -6.63 -4.39
C VAL A 62 7.19 -6.79 -5.10
N LEU A 63 6.39 -7.78 -4.72
CA LEU A 63 5.06 -7.98 -5.29
C LEU A 63 4.16 -6.76 -5.09
N VAL A 64 4.10 -6.21 -3.87
CA VAL A 64 3.31 -5.00 -3.57
C VAL A 64 3.79 -3.81 -4.40
N TRP A 65 5.09 -3.67 -4.62
CA TRP A 65 5.66 -2.63 -5.47
C TRP A 65 5.18 -2.74 -6.92
N LEU A 66 5.25 -3.93 -7.51
CA LEU A 66 4.76 -4.18 -8.86
C LEU A 66 3.25 -3.91 -8.97
N LEU A 67 2.46 -4.39 -8.01
CA LEU A 67 1.02 -4.13 -7.95
C LEU A 67 0.70 -2.64 -7.77
N ALA A 68 1.55 -1.87 -7.08
CA ALA A 68 1.40 -0.43 -6.95
C ALA A 68 1.61 0.28 -8.30
N ILE A 69 2.63 -0.12 -9.06
CA ILE A 69 2.88 0.40 -10.41
C ILE A 69 1.69 0.08 -11.33
N VAL A 70 1.23 -1.17 -11.34
CA VAL A 70 0.04 -1.59 -12.11
C VAL A 70 -1.18 -0.77 -11.73
N HIS A 71 -1.42 -0.55 -10.43
CA HIS A 71 -2.53 0.28 -9.95
C HIS A 71 -2.44 1.73 -10.47
N LEU A 72 -1.25 2.34 -10.41
CA LEU A 72 -1.03 3.69 -10.94
C LEU A 72 -1.32 3.77 -12.43
N VAL A 73 -0.83 2.81 -13.22
CA VAL A 73 -1.04 2.75 -14.67
C VAL A 73 -2.52 2.59 -15.00
N ILE A 74 -3.23 1.67 -14.34
CA ILE A 74 -4.67 1.46 -14.56
C ILE A 74 -5.45 2.72 -14.16
N ARG A 75 -5.14 3.31 -13.01
CA ARG A 75 -5.79 4.53 -12.53
C ARG A 75 -5.56 5.71 -13.48
N TRP A 76 -4.35 5.85 -14.03
CA TRP A 76 -4.04 6.88 -15.02
C TRP A 76 -4.82 6.69 -16.32
N ARG A 77 -4.89 5.44 -16.83
CA ARG A 77 -5.64 5.11 -18.04
C ARG A 77 -7.14 5.33 -17.88
N LEU A 78 -7.68 5.02 -16.71
CA LEU A 78 -9.12 5.12 -16.44
C LEU A 78 -9.54 6.45 -15.81
N ARG A 79 -8.65 7.44 -15.70
CA ARG A 79 -8.89 8.69 -14.96
C ARG A 79 -10.16 9.45 -15.35
N THR A 80 -10.62 9.31 -16.58
CA THR A 80 -11.81 9.99 -17.11
C THR A 80 -13.14 9.29 -16.77
N VAL A 81 -13.06 8.01 -16.38
CA VAL A 81 -14.25 7.19 -16.05
C VAL A 81 -14.33 6.82 -14.57
N LEU A 82 -13.35 7.25 -13.77
CA LEU A 82 -13.37 6.99 -12.33
C LEU A 82 -14.47 7.80 -11.64
N PRO A 83 -15.10 7.25 -10.58
CA PRO A 83 -16.07 7.97 -9.77
C PRO A 83 -15.48 9.27 -9.23
N GLN A 84 -16.25 10.33 -9.34
CA GLN A 84 -15.90 11.64 -8.77
C GLN A 84 -15.99 11.61 -7.24
N THR A 85 -15.27 12.54 -6.60
CA THR A 85 -15.39 12.75 -5.15
C THR A 85 -16.82 13.15 -4.81
N PRO A 86 -17.44 12.57 -3.75
CA PRO A 86 -18.81 12.92 -3.36
C PRO A 86 -18.98 14.42 -3.11
N GLU A 87 -20.07 15.00 -3.64
CA GLU A 87 -20.33 16.44 -3.47
C GLU A 87 -20.70 16.78 -2.03
N GLY A 88 -21.38 15.89 -1.32
CA GLY A 88 -21.83 16.05 0.07
C GLY A 88 -20.70 16.11 1.13
N LEU A 89 -19.45 15.81 0.75
CA LEU A 89 -18.30 15.93 1.67
C LEU A 89 -17.95 17.40 1.93
N ARG A 90 -17.60 17.73 3.18
CA ARG A 90 -17.08 19.06 3.55
C ARG A 90 -15.75 19.35 2.83
N PRO A 91 -15.43 20.62 2.52
CA PRO A 91 -14.21 20.97 1.79
C PRO A 91 -12.92 20.39 2.40
N TRP A 92 -12.79 20.43 3.73
CA TRP A 92 -11.62 19.87 4.42
C TRP A 92 -11.55 18.34 4.32
N GLU A 93 -12.70 17.63 4.29
CA GLU A 93 -12.74 16.16 4.14
C GLU A 93 -12.30 15.75 2.73
N LYS A 94 -12.72 16.51 1.70
CA LYS A 94 -12.26 16.32 0.31
C LYS A 94 -10.74 16.48 0.22
N THR A 95 -10.21 17.57 0.79
CA THR A 95 -8.77 17.84 0.79
C THR A 95 -8.01 16.76 1.52
N LEU A 96 -8.43 16.41 2.75
CA LEU A 96 -7.80 15.36 3.55
C LEU A 96 -7.80 14.01 2.82
N SER A 97 -8.93 13.63 2.24
CA SER A 97 -9.05 12.39 1.45
C SER A 97 -8.06 12.37 0.30
N HIS A 98 -7.94 13.46 -0.47
CA HIS A 98 -7.00 13.54 -1.59
C HIS A 98 -5.54 13.46 -1.13
N VAL A 99 -5.19 14.15 -0.05
CA VAL A 99 -3.82 14.11 0.50
C VAL A 99 -3.48 12.71 0.98
N VAL A 100 -4.36 12.10 1.81
CA VAL A 100 -4.15 10.74 2.34
C VAL A 100 -3.98 9.72 1.21
N HIS A 101 -4.85 9.73 0.20
CA HIS A 101 -4.71 8.81 -0.93
C HIS A 101 -3.42 9.01 -1.71
N ARG A 102 -2.99 10.27 -1.95
CA ARG A 102 -1.73 10.55 -2.65
C ARG A 102 -0.53 10.08 -1.84
N LEU A 103 -0.52 10.32 -0.53
CA LEU A 103 0.56 9.88 0.36
C LEU A 103 0.62 8.35 0.45
N ILE A 104 -0.51 7.65 0.60
CA ILE A 104 -0.54 6.18 0.57
C ILE A 104 0.03 5.66 -0.75
N MET A 105 -0.38 6.22 -1.90
CA MET A 105 0.14 5.80 -3.20
C MET A 105 1.64 6.06 -3.34
N LEU A 106 2.14 7.20 -2.88
CA LEU A 106 3.55 7.53 -2.88
C LEU A 106 4.35 6.57 -2.00
N LEU A 107 3.92 6.37 -0.76
CA LEU A 107 4.61 5.50 0.19
C LEU A 107 4.62 4.04 -0.25
N THR A 108 3.55 3.55 -0.89
CA THR A 108 3.54 2.18 -1.45
C THR A 108 4.52 1.98 -2.62
N ILE A 109 5.06 3.05 -3.19
CA ILE A 109 6.19 2.99 -4.14
C ILE A 109 7.53 3.15 -3.42
N LEU A 110 7.66 4.10 -2.51
CA LEU A 110 8.94 4.43 -1.88
C LEU A 110 9.40 3.38 -0.86
N ILE A 111 8.47 2.83 -0.05
CA ILE A 111 8.84 1.87 1.00
C ILE A 111 9.52 0.62 0.44
N PRO A 112 8.99 -0.07 -0.60
CA PRO A 112 9.69 -1.20 -1.19
C PRO A 112 11.01 -0.81 -1.86
N LEU A 113 11.14 0.41 -2.41
CA LEU A 113 12.42 0.91 -2.91
C LEU A 113 13.45 1.07 -1.79
N PHE A 114 13.06 1.62 -0.65
CA PHE A 114 13.95 1.71 0.52
C PHE A 114 14.34 0.33 1.03
N GLY A 115 13.37 -0.62 1.12
CA GLY A 115 13.64 -2.00 1.52
C GLY A 115 14.59 -2.73 0.56
N TYR A 116 14.42 -2.55 -0.75
CA TYR A 116 15.35 -3.06 -1.76
C TYR A 116 16.74 -2.40 -1.62
N SER A 117 16.78 -1.08 -1.48
CA SER A 117 18.04 -0.34 -1.33
C SER A 117 18.79 -0.76 -0.05
N MET A 118 18.06 -0.95 1.05
CA MET A 118 18.59 -1.49 2.30
C MET A 118 19.22 -2.87 2.07
N SER A 119 18.49 -3.83 1.49
CA SER A 119 19.03 -5.17 1.24
C SER A 119 20.21 -5.13 0.28
N SER A 120 20.11 -4.37 -0.83
CA SER A 120 21.17 -4.28 -1.85
C SER A 120 22.48 -3.65 -1.35
N SER A 121 22.40 -2.70 -0.40
CA SER A 121 23.60 -2.04 0.16
C SER A 121 24.24 -2.80 1.33
N PHE A 122 23.54 -3.73 1.95
CA PHE A 122 24.04 -4.48 3.12
C PHE A 122 25.17 -5.43 2.74
N THR A 123 26.31 -5.37 3.48
CA THR A 123 27.49 -6.21 3.19
C THR A 123 27.24 -7.70 3.38
N GLN A 124 26.35 -8.07 4.31
CA GLN A 124 25.97 -9.46 4.60
C GLN A 124 24.61 -9.84 3.98
N SER A 125 24.18 -9.13 2.92
CA SER A 125 22.91 -9.44 2.25
C SER A 125 22.92 -10.84 1.65
N ASP A 126 21.80 -11.54 1.86
CA ASP A 126 21.43 -12.80 1.23
C ASP A 126 20.64 -12.59 -0.09
N GLY A 127 20.65 -11.37 -0.64
CA GLY A 127 19.93 -10.99 -1.85
C GLY A 127 18.46 -10.61 -1.60
N VAL A 128 17.76 -10.35 -2.69
CA VAL A 128 16.32 -10.06 -2.68
C VAL A 128 15.61 -11.11 -3.52
N PRO A 129 15.08 -12.17 -2.90
CA PRO A 129 14.40 -13.25 -3.61
C PRO A 129 13.08 -12.76 -4.21
N PHE A 130 12.69 -13.32 -5.34
CA PHE A 130 11.40 -13.07 -5.96
C PHE A 130 10.80 -14.34 -6.59
N PHE A 131 10.09 -15.11 -5.78
CA PHE A 131 9.36 -16.33 -6.16
C PHE A 131 10.17 -17.26 -7.09
N PHE A 132 9.61 -17.58 -8.27
CA PHE A 132 10.25 -18.51 -9.23
C PHE A 132 11.27 -17.82 -10.15
N VAL A 133 11.43 -16.49 -10.04
CA VAL A 133 12.37 -15.73 -10.86
C VAL A 133 13.80 -15.88 -10.36
N GLY A 134 13.96 -16.25 -9.09
CA GLY A 134 15.23 -16.30 -8.40
C GLY A 134 15.50 -15.01 -7.60
N GLU A 135 16.70 -14.49 -7.65
CA GLU A 135 17.08 -13.27 -6.94
C GLU A 135 17.11 -12.07 -7.88
N LEU A 136 16.66 -10.91 -7.35
CA LEU A 136 16.82 -9.65 -8.05
C LEU A 136 18.29 -9.20 -7.98
N PRO A 137 18.81 -8.57 -9.07
CA PRO A 137 20.18 -8.07 -9.07
C PRO A 137 20.37 -7.00 -8.00
N GLU A 138 21.47 -7.06 -7.27
CA GLU A 138 21.88 -6.02 -6.33
C GLU A 138 22.53 -4.86 -7.10
N LEU A 139 21.86 -3.70 -7.12
CA LEU A 139 22.27 -2.55 -7.94
C LEU A 139 23.09 -1.52 -7.18
N LEU A 140 23.11 -1.57 -5.85
CA LEU A 140 23.84 -0.62 -5.03
C LEU A 140 25.17 -1.20 -4.56
N PRO A 141 26.22 -0.36 -4.40
CA PRO A 141 27.47 -0.80 -3.80
C PRO A 141 27.25 -1.17 -2.33
N LYS A 142 28.01 -2.18 -1.84
CA LYS A 142 27.98 -2.59 -0.44
C LYS A 142 28.48 -1.46 0.45
N ASN A 143 27.65 -1.01 1.38
CA ASN A 143 27.92 0.09 2.31
C ASN A 143 26.95 0.03 3.48
N ASP A 144 27.45 -0.33 4.66
CA ASP A 144 26.59 -0.49 5.86
C ASP A 144 26.05 0.84 6.41
N ASP A 145 26.75 1.98 6.21
CA ASP A 145 26.20 3.30 6.55
C ASP A 145 24.96 3.61 5.68
N ALA A 146 25.01 3.26 4.40
CA ALA A 146 23.86 3.42 3.50
C ALA A 146 22.72 2.45 3.88
N PHE A 147 23.05 1.22 4.29
CA PHE A 147 22.08 0.27 4.83
C PHE A 147 21.29 0.87 6.00
N GLU A 148 21.98 1.45 7.00
CA GLU A 148 21.35 2.03 8.18
C GLU A 148 20.38 3.17 7.80
N VAL A 149 20.79 4.04 6.86
CA VAL A 149 19.93 5.11 6.35
C VAL A 149 18.69 4.56 5.67
N PHE A 150 18.83 3.58 4.78
CA PHE A 150 17.69 2.99 4.09
C PHE A 150 16.80 2.17 5.02
N ALA A 151 17.37 1.51 6.03
CA ALA A 151 16.62 0.81 7.08
C ALA A 151 15.72 1.79 7.85
N ALA A 152 16.27 2.91 8.30
CA ALA A 152 15.51 3.96 8.98
C ALA A 152 14.41 4.55 8.08
N LEU A 153 14.73 4.85 6.81
CA LEU A 153 13.74 5.36 5.85
C LEU A 153 12.62 4.34 5.60
N HIS A 154 12.94 3.06 5.47
CA HIS A 154 11.95 1.98 5.31
C HIS A 154 11.04 1.90 6.52
N GLU A 155 11.60 1.81 7.71
CA GLU A 155 10.87 1.65 8.97
C GLU A 155 9.93 2.84 9.24
N TYR A 156 10.47 4.08 9.27
CA TYR A 156 9.64 5.26 9.57
C TYR A 156 8.58 5.52 8.50
N SER A 157 8.88 5.25 7.23
CA SER A 157 7.89 5.35 6.16
C SER A 157 6.80 4.27 6.30
N ALA A 158 7.11 3.07 6.78
CA ALA A 158 6.13 2.03 7.05
C ALA A 158 5.19 2.41 8.19
N TYR A 159 5.69 3.01 9.28
CA TYR A 159 4.84 3.57 10.35
C TYR A 159 3.96 4.71 9.84
N ALA A 160 4.50 5.61 9.01
CA ALA A 160 3.71 6.67 8.40
C ALA A 160 2.59 6.10 7.50
N LEU A 161 2.90 5.05 6.71
CA LEU A 161 1.90 4.36 5.89
C LEU A 161 0.82 3.73 6.77
N LEU A 162 1.18 3.06 7.87
CA LEU A 162 0.20 2.47 8.79
C LEU A 162 -0.75 3.53 9.35
N ALA A 163 -0.23 4.66 9.81
CA ALA A 163 -1.05 5.77 10.32
C ALA A 163 -2.02 6.29 9.25
N LEU A 164 -1.55 6.44 8.00
CA LEU A 164 -2.39 6.88 6.89
C LEU A 164 -3.44 5.83 6.50
N VAL A 165 -3.12 4.54 6.55
CA VAL A 165 -4.07 3.44 6.29
C VAL A 165 -5.16 3.42 7.36
N ILE A 166 -4.81 3.59 8.65
CA ILE A 166 -5.78 3.70 9.75
C ILE A 166 -6.69 4.91 9.51
N LEU A 167 -6.13 6.07 9.19
CA LEU A 167 -6.90 7.28 8.92
C LEU A 167 -7.84 7.12 7.71
N HIS A 168 -7.36 6.47 6.64
CA HIS A 168 -8.13 6.15 5.45
C HIS A 168 -9.32 5.23 5.76
N ALA A 169 -9.07 4.14 6.50
CA ALA A 169 -10.11 3.20 6.89
C ALA A 169 -11.13 3.85 7.85
N ALA A 170 -10.64 4.62 8.84
CA ALA A 170 -11.49 5.35 9.77
C ALA A 170 -12.40 6.36 9.05
N GLY A 171 -11.89 7.06 8.03
CA GLY A 171 -12.68 7.96 7.19
C GLY A 171 -13.81 7.22 6.46
N ALA A 172 -13.51 6.08 5.84
CA ALA A 172 -14.51 5.27 5.14
C ALA A 172 -15.58 4.72 6.10
N VAL A 173 -15.17 4.22 7.28
CA VAL A 173 -16.10 3.74 8.33
C VAL A 173 -16.96 4.88 8.88
N LYS A 174 -16.36 6.05 9.17
CA LYS A 174 -17.09 7.24 9.63
C LYS A 174 -18.24 7.58 8.67
N HIS A 175 -17.96 7.68 7.38
CA HIS A 175 -18.97 8.02 6.37
C HIS A 175 -20.01 6.91 6.20
N ARG A 176 -19.61 5.65 6.31
CA ARG A 176 -20.55 4.51 6.32
C ARG A 176 -21.52 4.56 7.50
N LEU A 177 -21.06 4.95 8.68
CA LEU A 177 -21.90 5.02 9.88
C LEU A 177 -22.78 6.27 9.92
N ALA A 178 -22.26 7.40 9.42
CA ALA A 178 -22.97 8.67 9.44
C ALA A 178 -24.00 8.83 8.32
N ASP A 179 -23.79 8.21 7.16
CA ASP A 179 -24.61 8.39 5.94
C ASP A 179 -24.76 7.09 5.16
N LYS A 180 -25.21 6.01 5.86
CA LYS A 180 -25.35 4.67 5.30
C LYS A 180 -26.23 4.64 4.05
N GLY A 181 -25.62 4.34 2.90
CA GLY A 181 -26.30 4.30 1.61
C GLY A 181 -26.56 5.68 1.00
N GLY A 182 -26.14 6.77 1.66
CA GLY A 182 -26.22 8.13 1.15
C GLY A 182 -25.04 8.52 0.27
N GLU A 183 -24.99 9.81 -0.09
CA GLU A 183 -24.01 10.32 -1.05
C GLU A 183 -22.56 10.24 -0.54
N THR A 184 -22.34 10.43 0.77
CA THR A 184 -21.01 10.41 1.38
C THR A 184 -20.54 9.02 1.76
N ASP A 185 -21.36 7.98 1.64
CA ASP A 185 -20.99 6.58 1.90
C ASP A 185 -20.09 6.06 0.79
N VAL A 186 -18.77 6.19 0.98
CA VAL A 186 -17.76 5.82 -0.02
C VAL A 186 -17.41 4.34 -0.02
N LEU A 187 -17.67 3.61 1.08
CA LEU A 187 -17.26 2.21 1.23
C LEU A 187 -17.86 1.30 0.16
N PRO A 188 -19.16 1.37 -0.19
CA PRO A 188 -19.75 0.53 -1.23
C PRO A 188 -19.19 0.75 -2.64
N ARG A 189 -18.47 1.87 -2.88
CA ARG A 189 -17.80 2.14 -4.16
C ARG A 189 -16.63 1.19 -4.41
N MET A 190 -16.07 0.60 -3.32
CA MET A 190 -14.93 -0.31 -3.33
C MET A 190 -15.30 -1.77 -3.01
N LEU A 191 -16.57 -2.04 -2.73
CA LEU A 191 -17.11 -3.38 -2.48
C LEU A 191 -17.74 -4.04 -3.72
#